data_c352d85e43bb706edb74c6e0d51dd879
#
_entry.id   c352d85e43bb706edb74c6e0d51dd879
#
_cell.length_a   1.000
_cell.length_b   1.000
_cell.length_c   1.000
_cell.angle_alpha   90.00
_cell.angle_beta   90.00
_cell.angle_gamma   90.00
#
_symmetry.space_group_name_H-M   'P 1'
#
loop_
_entity.id
_entity.type
_entity.pdbx_description
1 polymer ?
#
loop_
_entity_poly.entity_id
_entity_poly.type
_entity_poly.pdbx_seq_one_letter_code
_entity_poly.pdbx_strand_id
1 'polypeptide(L)'
;MLQNLHVKNLALIDEVEVDFGPGLNILTGEIGAGKSIILGSVNLALGGRYNADMLRKGARFGLVELMFSIENQELIRQLEEMDIFPEDGMLILSRKLMEGRSVSKINGETVTMGVLRDVASLLIDIHEQHEHQRLLNKRNHLTFLDVYAKEQVEKPKQKMALAYRAYQEYSRRLEASGMEEKERRKEIDLTEYELHEIESAHLRMGEDEDLESLYQRMTQSKDLTSAVAQTYQYTSEDDRNNASDLLSRAIRSLQEVEHFDEKGTALYGQLVEIDSLLNDFNRELSEYAKSFEFSEEEFYETENRLNEINRLKAKYGNTVNEILEYAEEKRQRLNELEHYETYIENLRSQTEAAQKEMQSCAEKLSKIRKKAAISFTKEIKAGLEDLNFLDVQLEMRFLQEAKMSALGMDDAEFFISVNPGEPPKPLGTTVSGGELSRILLAIKTVLADKEDTPTLIFDEIDSGISGITAGKVAEKLHIIGQKRQVICITHLPQIAAAADAHYLIQKQTDQTTTKTGIFPLDEDASVGELARLLGGAQVTKNILDSAKEMKEMAKRV
;
A
#
# COMPACT_ATOMS: atom_id res chain seq x y z
N MET A 1 16.98 3.98 4.29
CA MET A 1 18.06 3.42 3.45
C MET A 1 18.12 1.91 3.61
N LEU A 2 18.62 1.19 2.58
CA LEU A 2 18.79 -0.27 2.64
C LEU A 2 19.92 -0.62 3.60
N GLN A 3 19.63 -1.35 4.66
CA GLN A 3 20.63 -1.77 5.66
C GLN A 3 21.20 -3.15 5.34
N ASN A 4 20.30 -4.10 5.02
CA ASN A 4 20.70 -5.50 4.84
C ASN A 4 19.97 -6.10 3.64
N LEU A 5 20.69 -6.94 2.91
CA LEU A 5 20.18 -7.83 1.86
C LEU A 5 20.48 -9.26 2.26
N HIS A 6 19.46 -10.07 2.45
CA HIS A 6 19.57 -11.51 2.67
C HIS A 6 18.94 -12.27 1.51
N VAL A 7 19.72 -13.16 0.89
CA VAL A 7 19.29 -14.00 -0.23
C VAL A 7 19.61 -15.45 0.05
N LYS A 8 18.62 -16.33 -0.11
CA LYS A 8 18.77 -17.77 0.11
C LYS A 8 18.17 -18.59 -1.03
N ASN A 9 18.92 -19.58 -1.51
CA ASN A 9 18.48 -20.55 -2.52
C ASN A 9 18.01 -19.93 -3.85
N LEU A 10 18.72 -18.93 -4.34
CA LEU A 10 18.42 -18.29 -5.63
C LEU A 10 19.56 -18.51 -6.65
N ALA A 11 19.23 -19.09 -7.77
CA ALA A 11 20.16 -19.39 -8.88
C ALA A 11 21.48 -19.99 -8.38
N LEU A 12 22.60 -19.25 -8.44
CA LEU A 12 23.92 -19.68 -7.94
C LEU A 12 24.16 -19.31 -6.47
N ILE A 13 23.24 -18.58 -5.84
CA ILE A 13 23.35 -18.19 -4.44
C ILE A 13 22.77 -19.30 -3.57
N ASP A 14 23.57 -19.82 -2.65
CA ASP A 14 23.13 -20.72 -1.58
C ASP A 14 22.55 -19.90 -0.44
N GLU A 15 23.37 -19.07 0.17
CA GLU A 15 22.99 -18.06 1.15
C GLU A 15 24.00 -16.91 1.09
N VAL A 16 23.53 -15.69 1.04
CA VAL A 16 24.33 -14.46 1.05
C VAL A 16 23.62 -13.44 1.92
N GLU A 17 24.37 -12.84 2.80
CA GLU A 17 23.92 -11.71 3.62
C GLU A 17 24.92 -10.57 3.50
N VAL A 18 24.44 -9.35 3.27
CA VAL A 18 25.27 -8.17 3.08
C VAL A 18 24.66 -6.98 3.79
N ASP A 19 25.47 -6.32 4.60
CA ASP A 19 25.13 -5.04 5.21
C ASP A 19 25.69 -3.91 4.36
N PHE A 20 24.85 -2.94 4.01
CA PHE A 20 25.22 -1.76 3.25
C PHE A 20 25.34 -0.54 4.16
N GLY A 21 26.37 0.27 3.92
CA GLY A 21 26.58 1.53 4.62
C GLY A 21 25.83 2.71 3.97
N PRO A 22 25.85 3.89 4.62
CA PRO A 22 25.47 5.13 3.97
C PRO A 22 26.46 5.50 2.87
N GLY A 23 26.11 6.48 2.02
CA GLY A 23 26.99 6.96 0.98
C GLY A 23 27.06 6.04 -0.24
N LEU A 24 28.22 6.01 -0.88
CA LEU A 24 28.48 5.28 -2.11
C LEU A 24 29.01 3.87 -1.84
N ASN A 25 28.16 2.87 -2.02
CA ASN A 25 28.47 1.45 -1.91
C ASN A 25 28.79 0.89 -3.29
N ILE A 26 30.00 0.39 -3.49
CA ILE A 26 30.45 -0.15 -4.78
C ILE A 26 30.61 -1.67 -4.69
N LEU A 27 30.03 -2.36 -5.67
CA LEU A 27 30.17 -3.79 -5.85
C LEU A 27 31.03 -4.07 -7.08
N THR A 28 32.20 -4.68 -6.88
CA THR A 28 33.07 -5.16 -7.97
C THR A 28 33.03 -6.68 -8.06
N GLY A 29 33.60 -7.24 -9.11
CA GLY A 29 33.72 -8.69 -9.30
C GLY A 29 33.89 -9.06 -10.77
N GLU A 30 34.21 -10.30 -11.07
CA GLU A 30 34.41 -10.80 -12.42
C GLU A 30 33.10 -10.83 -13.23
N ILE A 31 33.23 -10.75 -14.58
CA ILE A 31 32.09 -10.91 -15.47
C ILE A 31 31.49 -12.30 -15.26
N GLY A 32 30.20 -12.36 -15.00
CA GLY A 32 29.51 -13.61 -14.68
C GLY A 32 29.65 -14.07 -13.21
N ALA A 33 30.25 -13.28 -12.31
CA ALA A 33 30.36 -13.62 -10.89
C ALA A 33 29.01 -13.64 -10.13
N GLY A 34 27.93 -13.24 -10.77
CA GLY A 34 26.61 -13.23 -10.13
C GLY A 34 26.04 -11.83 -9.86
N LYS A 35 26.68 -10.77 -10.43
CA LYS A 35 26.22 -9.37 -10.32
C LYS A 35 24.73 -9.24 -10.67
N SER A 36 24.34 -9.73 -11.86
CA SER A 36 22.94 -9.72 -12.32
C SER A 36 22.00 -10.57 -11.45
N ILE A 37 22.52 -11.59 -10.73
CA ILE A 37 21.70 -12.41 -9.83
C ILE A 37 21.36 -11.63 -8.57
N ILE A 38 22.30 -10.82 -8.06
CA ILE A 38 22.08 -9.99 -6.88
C ILE A 38 21.04 -8.93 -7.18
N LEU A 39 21.18 -8.20 -8.30
CA LEU A 39 20.18 -7.22 -8.73
C LEU A 39 18.83 -7.88 -9.01
N GLY A 40 18.83 -9.02 -9.72
CA GLY A 40 17.63 -9.80 -9.94
C GLY A 40 16.95 -10.23 -8.63
N SER A 41 17.75 -10.51 -7.57
CA SER A 41 17.22 -10.82 -6.24
C SER A 41 16.57 -9.59 -5.60
N VAL A 42 17.23 -8.43 -5.64
CA VAL A 42 16.66 -7.17 -5.14
C VAL A 42 15.38 -6.84 -5.91
N ASN A 43 15.42 -6.84 -7.25
CA ASN A 43 14.25 -6.57 -8.09
C ASN A 43 13.09 -7.55 -7.78
N LEU A 44 13.42 -8.82 -7.52
CA LEU A 44 12.44 -9.82 -7.14
C LEU A 44 11.76 -9.47 -5.80
N ALA A 45 12.53 -9.05 -4.78
CA ALA A 45 11.97 -8.63 -3.48
C ALA A 45 11.07 -7.40 -3.61
N LEU A 46 11.37 -6.51 -4.55
CA LEU A 46 10.59 -5.30 -4.84
C LEU A 46 9.33 -5.55 -5.72
N GLY A 47 9.02 -6.80 -6.02
CA GLY A 47 7.82 -7.15 -6.79
C GLY A 47 8.07 -7.41 -8.28
N GLY A 48 9.30 -7.64 -8.69
CA GLY A 48 9.67 -8.09 -10.03
C GLY A 48 9.06 -9.45 -10.40
N ARG A 49 9.06 -9.78 -11.69
CA ARG A 49 8.51 -11.06 -12.17
C ARG A 49 9.33 -12.24 -11.66
N TYR A 50 8.65 -13.24 -11.13
CA TYR A 50 9.25 -14.51 -10.73
C TYR A 50 9.22 -15.49 -11.91
N ASN A 51 10.39 -16.05 -12.26
CA ASN A 51 10.54 -17.19 -13.15
C ASN A 51 10.99 -18.40 -12.33
N ALA A 52 10.42 -19.57 -12.62
CA ALA A 52 10.74 -20.80 -11.89
C ALA A 52 12.25 -21.16 -11.95
N ASP A 53 12.94 -20.76 -13.02
CA ASP A 53 14.39 -20.97 -13.20
C ASP A 53 15.27 -20.17 -12.22
N MET A 54 14.68 -19.19 -11.53
CA MET A 54 15.40 -18.42 -10.50
C MET A 54 15.58 -19.22 -9.20
N LEU A 55 14.76 -20.24 -8.96
CA LEU A 55 14.92 -21.10 -7.80
C LEU A 55 16.10 -22.04 -8.00
N ARG A 56 16.98 -22.14 -6.99
CA ARG A 56 18.13 -23.05 -7.03
C ARG A 56 17.66 -24.49 -7.19
N LYS A 57 18.27 -25.24 -8.12
CA LYS A 57 17.96 -26.65 -8.37
C LYS A 57 18.08 -27.48 -7.10
N GLY A 58 17.00 -28.18 -6.74
CA GLY A 58 16.91 -29.01 -5.55
C GLY A 58 16.50 -28.28 -4.27
N ALA A 59 16.33 -26.97 -4.30
CA ALA A 59 15.81 -26.20 -3.16
C ALA A 59 14.29 -26.28 -3.10
N ARG A 60 13.73 -26.46 -1.90
CA ARG A 60 12.27 -26.45 -1.68
C ARG A 60 11.68 -25.06 -1.70
N PHE A 61 12.47 -24.04 -1.39
CA PHE A 61 12.09 -22.63 -1.41
C PHE A 61 13.31 -21.75 -1.61
N GLY A 62 13.09 -20.55 -2.16
CA GLY A 62 14.03 -19.43 -2.16
C GLY A 62 13.49 -18.30 -1.29
N LEU A 63 14.37 -17.45 -0.79
CA LEU A 63 14.02 -16.29 0.03
C LEU A 63 14.87 -15.10 -0.37
N VAL A 64 14.23 -13.94 -0.46
CA VAL A 64 14.93 -12.64 -0.51
C VAL A 64 14.31 -11.74 0.54
N GLU A 65 15.15 -11.10 1.33
CA GLU A 65 14.75 -10.13 2.35
C GLU A 65 15.59 -8.88 2.19
N LEU A 66 14.92 -7.73 2.26
CA LEU A 66 15.52 -6.40 2.24
C LEU A 66 15.10 -5.69 3.52
N MET A 67 16.05 -5.24 4.29
CA MET A 67 15.81 -4.49 5.52
C MET A 67 16.19 -3.03 5.32
N PHE A 68 15.25 -2.13 5.57
CA PHE A 68 15.41 -0.68 5.41
C PHE A 68 15.31 0.03 6.74
N SER A 69 16.19 1.01 6.98
CA SER A 69 15.99 2.01 8.04
C SER A 69 15.18 3.19 7.51
N ILE A 70 14.18 3.61 8.26
CA ILE A 70 13.25 4.70 7.91
C ILE A 70 13.39 5.80 8.96
N GLU A 71 14.00 6.92 8.59
CA GLU A 71 14.22 8.08 9.47
C GLU A 71 13.38 9.29 9.05
N ASN A 72 12.97 9.34 7.78
CA ASN A 72 12.23 10.46 7.21
C ASN A 72 10.77 10.42 7.65
N GLN A 73 10.31 11.46 8.36
CA GLN A 73 8.94 11.60 8.86
C GLN A 73 7.88 11.62 7.75
N GLU A 74 8.19 12.19 6.59
CA GLU A 74 7.27 12.22 5.46
C GLU A 74 7.09 10.83 4.85
N LEU A 75 8.18 10.06 4.77
CA LEU A 75 8.14 8.66 4.33
C LEU A 75 7.34 7.78 5.32
N ILE A 76 7.48 8.02 6.62
CA ILE A 76 6.71 7.32 7.65
C ILE A 76 5.21 7.59 7.43
N ARG A 77 4.78 8.84 7.24
CA ARG A 77 3.38 9.18 6.98
C ARG A 77 2.84 8.49 5.72
N GLN A 78 3.61 8.49 4.63
CA GLN A 78 3.19 7.82 3.39
C GLN A 78 3.03 6.31 3.57
N LEU A 79 3.84 5.69 4.41
CA LEU A 79 3.71 4.27 4.76
C LEU A 79 2.49 4.03 5.67
N GLU A 80 2.25 4.90 6.65
CA GLU A 80 1.08 4.84 7.53
C GLU A 80 -0.25 4.99 6.76
N GLU A 81 -0.29 5.86 5.72
CA GLU A 81 -1.45 5.98 4.82
C GLU A 81 -1.74 4.68 4.03
N MET A 82 -0.77 3.77 3.96
CA MET A 82 -0.90 2.45 3.33
C MET A 82 -1.08 1.32 4.36
N ASP A 83 -1.34 1.65 5.63
CA ASP A 83 -1.42 0.72 6.76
C ASP A 83 -0.11 -0.06 7.00
N ILE A 84 1.05 0.54 6.67
CA ILE A 84 2.38 -0.05 6.88
C ILE A 84 3.13 0.74 7.95
N PHE A 85 3.46 0.07 9.04
CA PHE A 85 4.12 0.67 10.21
C PHE A 85 5.54 0.14 10.34
N PRO A 86 6.58 1.00 10.26
CA PRO A 86 7.95 0.61 10.57
C PRO A 86 8.08 0.19 12.05
N GLU A 87 8.73 -0.94 12.32
CA GLU A 87 9.01 -1.42 13.67
C GLU A 87 10.40 -0.93 14.10
N ASP A 88 10.48 -0.15 15.18
CA ASP A 88 11.73 0.48 15.67
C ASP A 88 12.50 1.24 14.57
N GLY A 89 11.77 1.87 13.64
CA GLY A 89 12.36 2.58 12.50
C GLY A 89 12.89 1.66 11.39
N MET A 90 12.56 0.38 11.43
CA MET A 90 12.96 -0.62 10.43
C MET A 90 11.77 -1.13 9.65
N LEU A 91 11.98 -1.44 8.37
CA LEU A 91 10.99 -2.05 7.49
C LEU A 91 11.63 -3.22 6.74
N ILE A 92 11.01 -4.39 6.80
CA ILE A 92 11.50 -5.61 6.15
C ILE A 92 10.56 -5.97 5.02
N LEU A 93 11.07 -5.95 3.78
CA LEU A 93 10.41 -6.50 2.61
C LEU A 93 10.95 -7.91 2.37
N SER A 94 10.10 -8.91 2.36
CA SER A 94 10.53 -10.28 2.10
C SER A 94 9.68 -10.95 1.03
N ARG A 95 10.33 -11.79 0.22
CA ARG A 95 9.66 -12.61 -0.77
C ARG A 95 10.15 -14.04 -0.73
N LYS A 96 9.24 -14.93 -0.36
CA LYS A 96 9.47 -16.38 -0.35
C LYS A 96 8.96 -16.98 -1.66
N LEU A 97 9.84 -17.70 -2.34
CA LEU A 97 9.59 -18.35 -3.61
C LEU A 97 9.42 -19.85 -3.40
N MET A 98 8.45 -20.42 -4.07
CA MET A 98 8.17 -21.85 -4.10
C MET A 98 7.83 -22.25 -5.52
N GLU A 99 7.83 -23.53 -5.81
CA GLU A 99 7.48 -24.02 -7.13
C GLU A 99 6.07 -23.53 -7.55
N GLY A 100 6.01 -22.73 -8.62
CA GLY A 100 4.78 -22.18 -9.17
C GLY A 100 4.11 -21.03 -8.42
N ARG A 101 4.63 -20.61 -7.25
CA ARG A 101 4.05 -19.51 -6.48
C ARG A 101 5.09 -18.71 -5.68
N SER A 102 4.73 -17.47 -5.35
CA SER A 102 5.52 -16.67 -4.41
C SER A 102 4.62 -16.00 -3.38
N VAL A 103 5.17 -15.75 -2.19
CA VAL A 103 4.49 -15.05 -1.11
C VAL A 103 5.34 -13.83 -0.76
N SER A 104 4.72 -12.66 -0.76
CA SER A 104 5.34 -11.39 -0.40
C SER A 104 4.88 -10.98 0.98
N LYS A 105 5.81 -10.45 1.78
CA LYS A 105 5.52 -9.99 3.13
C LYS A 105 6.21 -8.66 3.40
N ILE A 106 5.58 -7.84 4.23
CA ILE A 106 6.15 -6.63 4.83
C ILE A 106 6.05 -6.79 6.34
N ASN A 107 7.16 -6.65 7.07
CA ASN A 107 7.25 -6.90 8.52
C ASN A 107 6.60 -8.23 8.97
N GLY A 108 6.77 -9.28 8.14
CA GLY A 108 6.20 -10.59 8.42
C GLY A 108 4.74 -10.78 8.00
N GLU A 109 4.00 -9.73 7.70
CA GLU A 109 2.61 -9.77 7.23
C GLU A 109 2.53 -9.98 5.72
N THR A 110 1.58 -10.80 5.27
CA THR A 110 1.40 -11.12 3.85
C THR A 110 0.68 -9.97 3.15
N VAL A 111 1.29 -9.45 2.07
CA VAL A 111 0.75 -8.34 1.29
C VAL A 111 0.54 -8.72 -0.17
N THR A 112 -0.29 -7.94 -0.88
CA THR A 112 -0.46 -8.08 -2.33
C THR A 112 0.76 -7.55 -3.08
N MET A 113 0.93 -7.99 -4.33
CA MET A 113 2.03 -7.49 -5.18
C MET A 113 1.91 -6.00 -5.52
N GLY A 114 0.69 -5.44 -5.50
CA GLY A 114 0.45 -4.02 -5.67
C GLY A 114 1.04 -3.23 -4.51
N VAL A 115 0.61 -3.53 -3.29
CA VAL A 115 1.11 -2.89 -2.06
C VAL A 115 2.63 -3.03 -1.94
N LEU A 116 3.19 -4.22 -2.22
CA LEU A 116 4.65 -4.40 -2.17
C LEU A 116 5.38 -3.45 -3.13
N ARG A 117 4.91 -3.29 -4.37
CA ARG A 117 5.52 -2.39 -5.36
C ARG A 117 5.39 -0.93 -4.98
N ASP A 118 4.23 -0.55 -4.47
CA ASP A 118 3.97 0.83 -4.06
C ASP A 118 4.90 1.22 -2.90
N VAL A 119 5.01 0.37 -1.88
CA VAL A 119 5.96 0.55 -0.76
C VAL A 119 7.41 0.53 -1.26
N ALA A 120 7.78 -0.44 -2.11
CA ALA A 120 9.13 -0.54 -2.65
C ALA A 120 9.55 0.72 -3.42
N SER A 121 8.64 1.33 -4.19
CA SER A 121 8.91 2.56 -4.95
C SER A 121 9.23 3.79 -4.09
N LEU A 122 8.79 3.80 -2.84
CA LEU A 122 9.12 4.84 -1.87
C LEU A 122 10.52 4.66 -1.26
N LEU A 123 11.04 3.43 -1.24
CA LEU A 123 12.27 3.05 -0.51
C LEU A 123 13.50 3.00 -1.40
N ILE A 124 13.34 2.54 -2.64
CA ILE A 124 14.46 2.22 -3.51
C ILE A 124 14.10 2.44 -4.98
N ASP A 125 15.03 2.99 -5.73
CA ASP A 125 14.95 3.16 -7.18
C ASP A 125 16.13 2.42 -7.83
N ILE A 126 15.83 1.49 -8.75
CA ILE A 126 16.84 0.64 -9.42
C ILE A 126 17.00 1.11 -10.86
N HIS A 127 18.23 1.43 -11.27
CA HIS A 127 18.56 1.87 -12.61
C HIS A 127 19.31 0.77 -13.37
N GLU A 128 18.54 -0.15 -13.97
CA GLU A 128 19.03 -1.24 -14.84
C GLU A 128 18.82 -0.91 -16.33
N GLN A 129 19.34 -1.73 -17.21
CA GLN A 129 19.18 -1.63 -18.67
C GLN A 129 17.71 -1.50 -19.12
N HIS A 130 16.75 -2.06 -18.36
CA HIS A 130 15.33 -1.94 -18.65
C HIS A 130 14.71 -0.61 -18.16
N GLU A 131 15.33 0.09 -17.24
CA GLU A 131 14.85 1.40 -16.75
C GLU A 131 15.18 2.56 -17.70
N HIS A 132 16.06 2.36 -18.66
CA HIS A 132 16.16 3.27 -19.81
C HIS A 132 14.78 3.51 -20.44
N GLN A 133 13.86 2.52 -20.34
CA GLN A 133 12.47 2.66 -20.80
C GLN A 133 11.69 3.74 -20.03
N ARG A 134 12.01 4.02 -18.75
CA ARG A 134 11.35 5.12 -18.00
C ARG A 134 11.77 6.48 -18.57
N LEU A 135 13.05 6.65 -18.87
CA LEU A 135 13.56 7.88 -19.51
C LEU A 135 13.13 8.00 -20.97
N LEU A 136 12.95 6.87 -21.68
CA LEU A 136 12.42 6.84 -23.05
C LEU A 136 10.92 7.11 -23.13
N ASN A 137 10.18 6.87 -22.04
CA ASN A 137 8.75 7.13 -21.98
C ASN A 137 8.48 8.61 -21.70
N LYS A 138 8.03 9.34 -22.72
CA LYS A 138 7.73 10.78 -22.62
C LYS A 138 6.79 11.16 -21.46
N ARG A 139 5.90 10.24 -21.02
CA ARG A 139 5.00 10.49 -19.88
C ARG A 139 5.75 10.79 -18.57
N ASN A 140 6.97 10.26 -18.44
CA ASN A 140 7.78 10.47 -17.25
C ASN A 140 8.60 11.79 -17.30
N HIS A 141 8.75 12.40 -18.47
CA HIS A 141 9.55 13.62 -18.61
C HIS A 141 8.96 14.77 -17.81
N LEU A 142 7.63 14.89 -17.83
CA LEU A 142 6.94 15.89 -17.02
C LEU A 142 7.07 15.60 -15.51
N THR A 143 7.12 14.32 -15.13
CA THR A 143 7.34 13.92 -13.73
C THR A 143 8.72 14.35 -13.23
N PHE A 144 9.78 14.18 -14.02
CA PHE A 144 11.12 14.67 -13.65
C PHE A 144 11.14 16.19 -13.46
N LEU A 145 10.46 16.92 -14.35
CA LEU A 145 10.32 18.37 -14.21
C LEU A 145 9.55 18.76 -12.94
N ASP A 146 8.45 18.07 -12.66
CA ASP A 146 7.63 18.34 -11.47
C ASP A 146 8.40 18.04 -10.17
N VAL A 147 9.26 17.01 -10.16
CA VAL A 147 10.16 16.73 -9.03
C VAL A 147 11.21 17.85 -8.88
N TYR A 148 11.83 18.28 -9.98
CA TYR A 148 12.79 19.40 -9.96
C TYR A 148 12.17 20.68 -9.38
N ALA A 149 10.94 20.99 -9.79
CA ALA A 149 10.21 22.19 -9.39
C ALA A 149 9.25 21.97 -8.21
N LYS A 150 9.42 20.90 -7.40
CA LYS A 150 8.48 20.43 -6.35
C LYS A 150 7.89 21.57 -5.53
N GLU A 151 8.73 22.44 -4.96
CA GLU A 151 8.28 23.55 -4.13
C GLU A 151 7.36 24.56 -4.85
N GLN A 152 7.55 24.72 -6.18
CA GLN A 152 6.82 25.68 -7.00
C GLN A 152 5.53 25.09 -7.58
N VAL A 153 5.51 23.79 -7.89
CA VAL A 153 4.40 23.14 -8.60
C VAL A 153 3.42 22.44 -7.68
N GLU A 154 3.80 22.05 -6.45
CA GLU A 154 2.99 21.25 -5.54
C GLU A 154 1.61 21.88 -5.27
N LYS A 155 1.59 23.12 -4.79
CA LYS A 155 0.36 23.86 -4.53
C LYS A 155 -0.48 24.12 -5.79
N PRO A 156 0.10 24.56 -6.94
CA PRO A 156 -0.60 24.66 -8.22
C PRO A 156 -1.19 23.34 -8.73
N LYS A 157 -0.47 22.21 -8.56
CA LYS A 157 -0.97 20.86 -8.92
C LYS A 157 -2.20 20.48 -8.10
N GLN A 158 -2.14 20.66 -6.78
CA GLN A 158 -3.28 20.40 -5.90
C GLN A 158 -4.50 21.23 -6.30
N LYS A 159 -4.31 22.54 -6.57
CA LYS A 159 -5.40 23.40 -7.05
C LYS A 159 -5.95 22.95 -8.41
N MET A 160 -5.07 22.55 -9.33
CA MET A 160 -5.46 22.01 -10.62
C MET A 160 -6.29 20.73 -10.49
N ALA A 161 -5.85 19.80 -9.62
CA ALA A 161 -6.57 18.56 -9.37
C ALA A 161 -7.96 18.79 -8.79
N LEU A 162 -8.10 19.73 -7.85
CA LEU A 162 -9.39 20.12 -7.27
C LEU A 162 -10.30 20.75 -8.34
N ALA A 163 -9.79 21.71 -9.13
CA ALA A 163 -10.55 22.37 -10.19
C ALA A 163 -11.00 21.38 -11.28
N TYR A 164 -10.13 20.42 -11.63
CA TYR A 164 -10.47 19.36 -12.58
C TYR A 164 -11.56 18.43 -12.06
N ARG A 165 -11.50 18.02 -10.78
CA ARG A 165 -12.55 17.20 -10.15
C ARG A 165 -13.89 17.94 -10.13
N ALA A 166 -13.88 19.21 -9.75
CA ALA A 166 -15.10 20.03 -9.74
C ALA A 166 -15.71 20.14 -11.15
N TYR A 167 -14.88 20.42 -12.17
CA TYR A 167 -15.34 20.45 -13.56
C TYR A 167 -15.91 19.09 -14.00
N GLN A 168 -15.24 17.99 -13.71
CA GLN A 168 -15.72 16.65 -14.06
C GLN A 168 -17.06 16.33 -13.38
N GLU A 169 -17.21 16.70 -12.12
CA GLU A 169 -18.44 16.47 -11.37
C GLU A 169 -19.61 17.24 -12.00
N TYR A 170 -19.44 18.55 -12.23
CA TYR A 170 -20.48 19.36 -12.86
C TYR A 170 -20.79 18.92 -14.29
N SER A 171 -19.77 18.58 -15.09
CA SER A 171 -19.94 18.07 -16.45
C SER A 171 -20.72 16.76 -16.48
N ARG A 172 -20.38 15.83 -15.59
CA ARG A 172 -21.08 14.54 -15.45
C ARG A 172 -22.54 14.74 -15.02
N ARG A 173 -22.81 15.66 -14.07
CA ARG A 173 -24.16 16.00 -13.65
C ARG A 173 -24.97 16.61 -14.79
N LEU A 174 -24.34 17.48 -15.57
CA LEU A 174 -24.99 18.12 -16.73
C LEU A 174 -25.29 17.08 -17.82
N GLU A 175 -24.40 16.16 -18.12
CA GLU A 175 -24.62 15.06 -19.07
C GLU A 175 -25.73 14.10 -18.59
N ALA A 176 -25.73 13.76 -17.29
CA ALA A 176 -26.75 12.88 -16.70
C ALA A 176 -28.13 13.52 -16.62
N SER A 177 -28.22 14.85 -16.65
CA SER A 177 -29.49 15.59 -16.57
C SER A 177 -30.21 15.74 -17.90
N GLY A 178 -29.74 15.16 -19.00
CA GLY A 178 -30.43 15.18 -20.31
C GLY A 178 -31.59 14.17 -20.35
N MET A 179 -32.64 14.38 -19.56
CA MET A 179 -33.83 13.52 -19.48
C MET A 179 -35.00 14.03 -20.29
N GLU A 180 -35.75 13.11 -20.95
CA GLU A 180 -37.06 13.44 -21.52
C GLU A 180 -38.08 13.74 -20.41
N GLU A 181 -39.02 14.68 -20.67
CA GLU A 181 -40.04 15.11 -19.68
C GLU A 181 -40.84 13.93 -19.08
N LYS A 182 -41.12 12.90 -19.87
CA LYS A 182 -41.84 11.71 -19.44
C LYS A 182 -41.05 10.85 -18.45
N GLU A 183 -39.73 10.76 -18.66
CA GLU A 183 -38.81 10.02 -17.76
C GLU A 183 -38.62 10.80 -16.47
N ARG A 184 -38.50 12.12 -16.55
CA ARG A 184 -38.41 13.02 -15.40
C ARG A 184 -39.63 12.88 -14.48
N ARG A 185 -40.86 12.91 -15.03
CA ARG A 185 -42.09 12.72 -14.23
C ARG A 185 -42.12 11.39 -13.53
N LYS A 186 -41.74 10.30 -14.21
CA LYS A 186 -41.66 8.98 -13.58
C LYS A 186 -40.63 8.92 -12.44
N GLU A 187 -39.52 9.61 -12.61
CA GLU A 187 -38.49 9.66 -11.58
C GLU A 187 -38.97 10.50 -10.39
N ILE A 188 -39.69 11.60 -10.61
CA ILE A 188 -40.30 12.38 -9.54
C ILE A 188 -41.28 11.51 -8.75
N ASP A 189 -42.26 10.87 -9.42
CA ASP A 189 -43.26 10.03 -8.76
C ASP A 189 -42.62 8.89 -7.92
N LEU A 190 -41.56 8.27 -8.46
CA LEU A 190 -40.83 7.21 -7.76
C LEU A 190 -40.08 7.75 -6.55
N THR A 191 -39.36 8.86 -6.72
CA THR A 191 -38.54 9.47 -5.67
C THR A 191 -39.41 9.98 -4.52
N GLU A 192 -40.55 10.60 -4.83
CA GLU A 192 -41.55 11.01 -3.83
C GLU A 192 -42.10 9.81 -3.05
N TYR A 193 -42.38 8.70 -3.74
CA TYR A 193 -42.85 7.48 -3.09
C TYR A 193 -41.79 6.91 -2.13
N GLU A 194 -40.53 6.79 -2.59
CA GLU A 194 -39.42 6.28 -1.76
C GLU A 194 -39.17 7.16 -0.53
N LEU A 195 -39.14 8.48 -0.72
CA LEU A 195 -38.99 9.44 0.38
C LEU A 195 -40.13 9.35 1.38
N HIS A 196 -41.37 9.29 0.88
CA HIS A 196 -42.54 9.18 1.75
C HIS A 196 -42.53 7.90 2.58
N GLU A 197 -42.10 6.77 2.00
CA GLU A 197 -41.99 5.48 2.72
C GLU A 197 -40.95 5.57 3.84
N ILE A 198 -39.78 6.19 3.58
CA ILE A 198 -38.71 6.35 4.57
C ILE A 198 -39.09 7.37 5.66
N GLU A 199 -39.62 8.53 5.26
CA GLU A 199 -39.99 9.60 6.19
C GLU A 199 -41.15 9.21 7.11
N SER A 200 -42.15 8.48 6.57
CA SER A 200 -43.26 7.97 7.34
C SER A 200 -42.84 7.00 8.44
N ALA A 201 -41.71 6.35 8.27
CA ALA A 201 -41.16 5.42 9.26
C ALA A 201 -40.48 6.13 10.44
N HIS A 202 -40.23 7.45 10.35
CA HIS A 202 -39.61 8.26 11.42
C HIS A 202 -38.35 7.63 12.03
N LEU A 203 -37.46 7.12 11.18
CA LEU A 203 -36.22 6.45 11.59
C LEU A 203 -35.30 7.37 12.40
N ARG A 204 -34.61 6.82 13.39
CA ARG A 204 -33.61 7.50 14.19
C ARG A 204 -32.25 6.83 14.02
N MET A 205 -31.20 7.64 13.98
CA MET A 205 -29.83 7.13 13.85
C MET A 205 -29.51 6.16 14.99
N GLY A 206 -29.04 4.96 14.65
CA GLY A 206 -28.72 3.90 15.61
C GLY A 206 -29.93 3.13 16.17
N GLU A 207 -31.16 3.43 15.72
CA GLU A 207 -32.39 2.81 16.23
C GLU A 207 -32.41 1.28 16.03
N ASP A 208 -31.86 0.80 14.92
CA ASP A 208 -31.77 -0.63 14.64
C ASP A 208 -30.86 -1.37 15.62
N GLU A 209 -29.70 -0.83 15.94
CA GLU A 209 -28.77 -1.44 16.91
C GLU A 209 -29.37 -1.48 18.32
N ASP A 210 -30.00 -0.37 18.73
CA ASP A 210 -30.66 -0.27 20.03
C ASP A 210 -31.82 -1.28 20.14
N LEU A 211 -32.68 -1.37 19.13
CA LEU A 211 -33.82 -2.29 19.09
C LEU A 211 -33.38 -3.76 18.96
N GLU A 212 -32.35 -4.07 18.16
CA GLU A 212 -31.79 -5.43 18.06
C GLU A 212 -31.25 -5.89 19.43
N SER A 213 -30.53 -5.01 20.12
CA SER A 213 -30.03 -5.28 21.47
C SER A 213 -31.17 -5.46 22.48
N LEU A 214 -32.20 -4.62 22.39
CA LEU A 214 -33.41 -4.74 23.24
C LEU A 214 -34.16 -6.04 22.95
N TYR A 215 -34.41 -6.35 21.68
CA TYR A 215 -35.11 -7.56 21.25
C TYR A 215 -34.38 -8.84 21.71
N GLN A 216 -33.05 -8.89 21.59
CA GLN A 216 -32.26 -10.02 22.09
C GLN A 216 -32.41 -10.19 23.60
N ARG A 217 -32.36 -9.11 24.38
CA ARG A 217 -32.57 -9.15 25.84
C ARG A 217 -33.98 -9.62 26.19
N MET A 218 -34.98 -9.09 25.49
CA MET A 218 -36.38 -9.48 25.71
C MET A 218 -36.65 -10.93 25.33
N THR A 219 -36.05 -11.42 24.24
CA THR A 219 -36.13 -12.82 23.82
C THR A 219 -35.56 -13.74 24.90
N GLN A 220 -34.38 -13.41 25.44
CA GLN A 220 -33.80 -14.18 26.54
C GLN A 220 -34.68 -14.14 27.80
N SER A 221 -35.26 -12.98 28.13
CA SER A 221 -36.18 -12.85 29.26
C SER A 221 -37.46 -13.67 29.05
N LYS A 222 -38.02 -13.66 27.86
CA LYS A 222 -39.17 -14.48 27.47
C LYS A 222 -38.90 -15.98 27.60
N ASP A 223 -37.77 -16.43 27.08
CA ASP A 223 -37.36 -17.83 27.13
C ASP A 223 -37.16 -18.29 28.59
N LEU A 224 -36.48 -17.43 29.40
CA LEU A 224 -36.30 -17.67 30.83
C LEU A 224 -37.66 -17.73 31.57
N THR A 225 -38.52 -16.74 31.36
CA THR A 225 -39.86 -16.70 31.98
C THR A 225 -40.68 -17.93 31.59
N SER A 226 -40.64 -18.31 30.30
CA SER A 226 -41.36 -19.49 29.81
C SER A 226 -40.84 -20.79 30.44
N ALA A 227 -39.50 -20.95 30.49
CA ALA A 227 -38.87 -22.13 31.08
C ALA A 227 -39.17 -22.24 32.59
N VAL A 228 -39.13 -21.10 33.30
CA VAL A 228 -39.44 -21.04 34.73
C VAL A 228 -40.93 -21.36 34.97
N ALA A 229 -41.82 -20.76 34.19
CA ALA A 229 -43.26 -21.04 34.28
C ALA A 229 -43.58 -22.51 34.00
N GLN A 230 -43.00 -23.08 32.95
CA GLN A 230 -43.16 -24.49 32.60
C GLN A 230 -42.61 -25.41 33.70
N THR A 231 -41.44 -25.07 34.27
CA THR A 231 -40.86 -25.81 35.37
C THR A 231 -41.77 -25.76 36.60
N TYR A 232 -42.32 -24.57 36.92
CA TYR A 232 -43.28 -24.40 38.04
C TYR A 232 -44.54 -25.22 37.84
N GLN A 233 -45.10 -25.24 36.62
CA GLN A 233 -46.24 -26.06 36.26
C GLN A 233 -46.00 -27.57 36.51
N TYR A 234 -44.80 -28.06 36.18
CA TYR A 234 -44.45 -29.47 36.41
C TYR A 234 -44.20 -29.83 37.88
N THR A 235 -43.80 -28.86 38.70
CA THR A 235 -43.33 -29.11 40.07
C THR A 235 -44.30 -28.64 41.16
N SER A 236 -45.21 -27.69 40.86
CA SER A 236 -46.11 -27.05 41.84
C SER A 236 -47.43 -27.81 42.04
N GLU A 237 -48.21 -27.39 43.04
CA GLU A 237 -49.53 -28.01 43.41
C GLU A 237 -50.72 -27.57 42.53
N ASP A 238 -50.54 -26.64 41.61
CA ASP A 238 -51.62 -25.98 40.88
C ASP A 238 -52.29 -26.85 39.79
N ASP A 239 -51.62 -27.93 39.34
CA ASP A 239 -52.20 -28.81 38.29
C ASP A 239 -52.22 -30.30 38.73
N ARG A 240 -53.26 -30.99 38.41
CA ARG A 240 -53.42 -32.44 38.72
C ARG A 240 -52.41 -33.23 37.84
N ASN A 241 -51.45 -33.88 38.46
CA ASN A 241 -50.35 -34.68 37.91
C ASN A 241 -48.96 -33.94 37.86
N ASN A 242 -48.80 -32.92 38.64
CA ASN A 242 -47.45 -32.31 38.85
C ASN A 242 -46.67 -33.15 39.91
N ALA A 243 -45.36 -32.80 40.05
CA ALA A 243 -44.48 -33.54 40.94
C ALA A 243 -44.89 -33.45 42.41
N SER A 244 -45.37 -32.29 42.90
CA SER A 244 -45.87 -32.11 44.26
C SER A 244 -47.10 -32.99 44.53
N ASP A 245 -48.07 -33.03 43.59
CA ASP A 245 -49.29 -33.87 43.75
C ASP A 245 -48.96 -35.39 43.74
N LEU A 246 -48.07 -35.80 42.81
CA LEU A 246 -47.62 -37.19 42.72
C LEU A 246 -46.81 -37.60 43.97
N LEU A 247 -45.94 -36.72 44.48
CA LEU A 247 -45.17 -36.96 45.69
C LEU A 247 -46.06 -37.03 46.92
N SER A 248 -47.02 -36.09 47.04
CA SER A 248 -48.01 -36.10 48.11
C SER A 248 -48.89 -37.39 48.14
N ARG A 249 -49.17 -37.94 46.95
CA ARG A 249 -49.90 -39.23 46.84
C ARG A 249 -48.97 -40.38 47.26
N ALA A 250 -47.71 -40.38 46.86
CA ALA A 250 -46.74 -41.39 47.24
C ALA A 250 -46.49 -41.39 48.76
N ILE A 251 -46.40 -40.22 49.38
CA ILE A 251 -46.27 -40.04 50.83
C ILE A 251 -47.47 -40.62 51.54
N ARG A 252 -48.71 -40.31 51.11
CA ARG A 252 -49.92 -40.84 51.69
C ARG A 252 -50.00 -42.37 51.59
N SER A 253 -49.64 -42.94 50.44
CA SER A 253 -49.64 -44.40 50.25
C SER A 253 -48.61 -45.11 51.13
N LEU A 254 -47.43 -44.48 51.34
CA LEU A 254 -46.40 -45.08 52.18
C LEU A 254 -46.67 -44.84 53.67
N GLN A 255 -47.32 -43.72 54.03
CA GLN A 255 -47.75 -43.42 55.38
C GLN A 255 -48.68 -44.48 55.98
N GLU A 256 -49.53 -45.10 55.14
CA GLU A 256 -50.44 -46.16 55.58
C GLU A 256 -49.69 -47.40 56.05
N VAL A 257 -48.48 -47.64 55.58
CA VAL A 257 -47.69 -48.86 55.80
C VAL A 257 -46.34 -48.62 56.48
N GLU A 258 -45.95 -47.40 56.77
CA GLU A 258 -44.60 -47.00 57.29
C GLU A 258 -44.30 -47.68 58.62
N HIS A 259 -45.26 -47.90 59.47
CA HIS A 259 -45.11 -48.43 60.81
C HIS A 259 -44.97 -49.98 60.85
N PHE A 260 -45.00 -50.67 59.69
CA PHE A 260 -44.93 -52.15 59.66
C PHE A 260 -43.48 -52.61 59.69
N ASP A 261 -42.51 -51.84 59.21
CA ASP A 261 -41.10 -52.16 59.32
C ASP A 261 -40.18 -50.88 59.33
N GLU A 262 -38.93 -51.02 59.84
CA GLU A 262 -37.97 -49.91 59.93
C GLU A 262 -37.55 -49.34 58.56
N LYS A 263 -37.56 -50.16 57.50
CA LYS A 263 -37.27 -49.74 56.15
C LYS A 263 -38.40 -48.91 55.57
N GLY A 264 -39.63 -49.22 55.83
CA GLY A 264 -40.78 -48.44 55.46
C GLY A 264 -40.78 -47.06 56.09
N THR A 265 -40.46 -46.96 57.40
CA THR A 265 -40.30 -45.68 58.10
C THR A 265 -39.14 -44.82 57.47
N ALA A 266 -37.97 -45.45 57.15
CA ALA A 266 -36.86 -44.76 56.53
C ALA A 266 -37.20 -44.21 55.10
N LEU A 267 -37.94 -45.02 54.30
CA LEU A 267 -38.38 -44.63 52.98
C LEU A 267 -39.44 -43.52 53.04
N TYR A 268 -40.32 -43.56 53.98
CA TYR A 268 -41.28 -42.48 54.24
C TYR A 268 -40.55 -41.17 54.60
N GLY A 269 -39.60 -41.27 55.51
CA GLY A 269 -38.78 -40.11 55.88
C GLY A 269 -38.04 -39.46 54.66
N GLN A 270 -37.52 -40.30 53.79
CA GLN A 270 -36.87 -39.80 52.53
C GLN A 270 -37.90 -39.11 51.62
N LEU A 271 -39.10 -39.64 51.46
CA LEU A 271 -40.14 -39.00 50.66
C LEU A 271 -40.60 -37.65 51.25
N VAL A 272 -40.71 -37.55 52.58
CA VAL A 272 -41.01 -36.29 53.26
C VAL A 272 -39.89 -35.25 53.09
N GLU A 273 -38.66 -35.71 53.13
CA GLU A 273 -37.48 -34.83 52.85
C GLU A 273 -37.48 -34.31 51.39
N ILE A 274 -37.77 -35.17 50.41
CA ILE A 274 -37.94 -34.80 49.02
C ILE A 274 -39.09 -33.80 48.84
N ASP A 275 -40.21 -33.99 49.52
CA ASP A 275 -41.31 -33.05 49.48
C ASP A 275 -40.96 -31.69 50.04
N SER A 276 -40.25 -31.66 51.16
CA SER A 276 -39.73 -30.41 51.73
C SER A 276 -38.78 -29.68 50.76
N LEU A 277 -37.87 -30.42 50.14
CA LEU A 277 -36.92 -29.86 49.15
C LEU A 277 -37.65 -29.35 47.89
N LEU A 278 -38.67 -30.06 47.44
CA LEU A 278 -39.50 -29.66 46.31
C LEU A 278 -40.29 -28.38 46.62
N ASN A 279 -40.83 -28.26 47.83
CA ASN A 279 -41.55 -27.09 48.30
C ASN A 279 -40.59 -25.87 48.43
N ASP A 280 -39.38 -26.06 48.94
CA ASP A 280 -38.36 -25.01 48.99
C ASP A 280 -37.96 -24.59 47.59
N PHE A 281 -37.71 -25.55 46.70
CA PHE A 281 -37.43 -25.27 45.29
C PHE A 281 -38.53 -24.47 44.61
N ASN A 282 -39.78 -24.88 44.78
CA ASN A 282 -40.94 -24.19 44.19
C ASN A 282 -41.09 -22.76 44.73
N ARG A 283 -40.76 -22.53 46.01
CA ARG A 283 -40.76 -21.20 46.61
C ARG A 283 -39.66 -20.34 45.98
N GLU A 284 -38.42 -20.86 45.88
CA GLU A 284 -37.32 -20.15 45.26
C GLU A 284 -37.61 -19.90 43.77
N LEU A 285 -38.18 -20.88 43.06
CA LEU A 285 -38.56 -20.75 41.66
C LEU A 285 -39.64 -19.66 41.47
N SER A 286 -40.62 -19.58 42.39
CA SER A 286 -41.65 -18.54 42.37
C SER A 286 -41.08 -17.16 42.67
N GLU A 287 -40.10 -17.04 43.58
CA GLU A 287 -39.38 -15.78 43.83
C GLU A 287 -38.55 -15.38 42.63
N TYR A 288 -37.86 -16.33 41.99
CA TYR A 288 -37.08 -16.11 40.78
C TYR A 288 -37.97 -15.67 39.62
N ALA A 289 -39.17 -16.31 39.45
CA ALA A 289 -40.16 -15.90 38.45
C ALA A 289 -40.60 -14.44 38.59
N LYS A 290 -40.76 -13.96 39.83
CA LYS A 290 -41.15 -12.55 40.11
C LYS A 290 -40.03 -11.54 39.81
N SER A 291 -38.81 -11.99 39.68
CA SER A 291 -37.67 -11.10 39.37
C SER A 291 -37.57 -10.74 37.87
N PHE A 292 -38.32 -11.41 37.01
CA PHE A 292 -38.35 -11.11 35.59
C PHE A 292 -39.42 -10.06 35.28
N GLU A 293 -38.98 -8.94 34.79
CA GLU A 293 -39.83 -7.94 34.14
C GLU A 293 -39.90 -8.26 32.65
N PHE A 294 -40.90 -8.99 32.22
CA PHE A 294 -41.20 -9.24 30.82
C PHE A 294 -42.57 -8.67 30.47
N SER A 295 -42.58 -7.74 29.52
CA SER A 295 -43.80 -7.18 28.95
C SER A 295 -44.03 -7.77 27.56
N GLU A 296 -45.10 -8.51 27.40
CA GLU A 296 -45.49 -9.08 26.09
C GLU A 296 -45.84 -7.97 25.08
N GLU A 297 -46.41 -6.87 25.55
CA GLU A 297 -46.80 -5.72 24.76
C GLU A 297 -45.53 -5.01 24.20
N GLU A 298 -44.57 -4.72 25.07
CA GLU A 298 -43.29 -4.08 24.69
C GLU A 298 -42.44 -4.96 23.76
N PHE A 299 -42.44 -6.27 23.98
CA PHE A 299 -41.83 -7.25 23.08
C PHE A 299 -42.43 -7.20 21.68
N TYR A 300 -43.76 -7.20 21.60
CA TYR A 300 -44.50 -7.16 20.34
C TYR A 300 -44.30 -5.82 19.59
N GLU A 301 -44.27 -4.72 20.33
CA GLU A 301 -43.95 -3.40 19.76
C GLU A 301 -42.52 -3.34 19.20
N THR A 302 -41.54 -3.85 19.95
CA THR A 302 -40.14 -3.92 19.52
C THR A 302 -39.96 -4.80 18.29
N GLU A 303 -40.62 -5.99 18.28
CA GLU A 303 -40.59 -6.90 17.12
C GLU A 303 -41.20 -6.26 15.87
N ASN A 304 -42.37 -5.63 16.01
CA ASN A 304 -43.03 -4.96 14.89
C ASN A 304 -42.16 -3.80 14.35
N ARG A 305 -41.56 -3.03 15.25
CA ARG A 305 -40.69 -1.92 14.86
C ARG A 305 -39.42 -2.40 14.15
N LEU A 306 -38.78 -3.45 14.65
CA LEU A 306 -37.66 -4.11 13.99
C LEU A 306 -38.02 -4.64 12.60
N ASN A 307 -39.20 -5.28 12.48
CA ASN A 307 -39.69 -5.80 11.20
C ASN A 307 -39.90 -4.66 10.17
N GLU A 308 -40.43 -3.52 10.62
CA GLU A 308 -40.59 -2.33 9.80
C GLU A 308 -39.22 -1.81 9.32
N ILE A 309 -38.26 -1.64 10.24
CA ILE A 309 -36.89 -1.21 9.92
C ILE A 309 -36.21 -2.20 8.97
N ASN A 310 -36.29 -3.49 9.24
CA ASN A 310 -35.69 -4.54 8.39
C ASN A 310 -36.28 -4.56 6.98
N ARG A 311 -37.56 -4.24 6.83
CA ARG A 311 -38.21 -4.09 5.52
C ARG A 311 -37.63 -2.91 4.75
N LEU A 312 -37.34 -1.79 5.42
CA LEU A 312 -36.70 -0.64 4.84
C LEU A 312 -35.21 -0.88 4.55
N LYS A 313 -34.51 -1.56 5.46
CA LYS A 313 -33.11 -2.00 5.24
C LYS A 313 -33.00 -2.87 3.99
N ALA A 314 -33.90 -3.79 3.77
CA ALA A 314 -33.88 -4.65 2.57
C ALA A 314 -34.11 -3.90 1.24
N LYS A 315 -34.65 -2.67 1.28
CA LYS A 315 -34.92 -1.86 0.09
C LYS A 315 -33.88 -0.77 -0.15
N TYR A 316 -33.45 -0.09 0.90
CA TYR A 316 -32.80 1.22 0.80
C TYR A 316 -31.38 1.28 1.38
N GLY A 317 -30.93 0.30 2.17
CA GLY A 317 -29.60 0.27 2.75
C GLY A 317 -29.47 -0.82 3.80
N ASN A 318 -28.26 -1.15 4.25
CA ASN A 318 -28.04 -2.20 5.24
C ASN A 318 -28.17 -1.70 6.69
N THR A 319 -28.11 -0.38 6.91
CA THR A 319 -28.21 0.27 8.20
C THR A 319 -29.21 1.43 8.13
N VAL A 320 -29.75 1.84 9.29
CA VAL A 320 -30.62 3.02 9.38
C VAL A 320 -29.87 4.28 8.90
N ASN A 321 -28.57 4.38 9.16
CA ASN A 321 -27.76 5.50 8.69
C ASN A 321 -27.71 5.55 7.17
N GLU A 322 -27.46 4.43 6.49
CA GLU A 322 -27.46 4.35 5.03
C GLU A 322 -28.83 4.71 4.44
N ILE A 323 -29.94 4.32 5.09
CA ILE A 323 -31.29 4.69 4.65
C ILE A 323 -31.52 6.19 4.77
N LEU A 324 -31.03 6.81 5.85
CA LEU A 324 -31.16 8.26 6.05
C LEU A 324 -30.29 9.05 5.05
N GLU A 325 -29.07 8.58 4.75
CA GLU A 325 -28.22 9.13 3.71
C GLU A 325 -28.88 9.00 2.33
N TYR A 326 -29.43 7.83 2.00
CA TYR A 326 -30.19 7.61 0.79
C TYR A 326 -31.39 8.55 0.66
N ALA A 327 -32.14 8.76 1.75
CA ALA A 327 -33.26 9.71 1.77
C ALA A 327 -32.82 11.15 1.52
N GLU A 328 -31.66 11.56 2.07
CA GLU A 328 -31.10 12.89 1.82
C GLU A 328 -30.66 13.08 0.37
N GLU A 329 -30.00 12.07 -0.22
CA GLU A 329 -29.65 12.07 -1.64
C GLU A 329 -30.90 12.17 -2.52
N LYS A 330 -31.96 11.41 -2.19
CA LYS A 330 -33.23 11.44 -2.93
C LYS A 330 -33.96 12.76 -2.77
N ARG A 331 -33.91 13.39 -1.60
CA ARG A 331 -34.48 14.73 -1.37
C ARG A 331 -33.79 15.79 -2.22
N GLN A 332 -32.46 15.75 -2.29
CA GLN A 332 -31.69 16.64 -3.17
C GLN A 332 -32.07 16.38 -4.64
N ARG A 333 -32.21 15.12 -5.02
CA ARG A 333 -32.58 14.74 -6.37
C ARG A 333 -34.00 15.20 -6.75
N LEU A 334 -34.94 15.06 -5.83
CA LEU A 334 -36.32 15.54 -6.04
C LEU A 334 -36.38 17.05 -6.26
N ASN A 335 -35.66 17.80 -5.42
CA ASN A 335 -35.54 19.26 -5.59
C ASN A 335 -34.92 19.67 -6.95
N GLU A 336 -33.93 18.93 -7.43
CA GLU A 336 -33.33 19.11 -8.75
C GLU A 336 -34.34 18.86 -9.87
N LEU A 337 -35.18 17.81 -9.75
CA LEU A 337 -36.16 17.41 -10.73
C LEU A 337 -37.37 18.37 -10.78
N GLU A 338 -37.81 18.89 -9.64
CA GLU A 338 -38.91 19.86 -9.54
C GLU A 338 -38.54 21.21 -10.19
N HIS A 339 -37.28 21.64 -9.99
CA HIS A 339 -36.77 22.93 -10.52
C HIS A 339 -35.84 22.73 -11.71
N TYR A 340 -36.13 21.75 -12.55
CA TYR A 340 -35.26 21.25 -13.60
C TYR A 340 -34.68 22.34 -14.53
N GLU A 341 -35.48 23.27 -15.03
CA GLU A 341 -34.97 24.32 -15.93
C GLU A 341 -33.99 25.25 -15.22
N THR A 342 -34.37 25.71 -14.04
CA THR A 342 -33.50 26.56 -13.20
C THR A 342 -32.27 25.81 -12.75
N TYR A 343 -32.42 24.53 -12.43
CA TYR A 343 -31.31 23.62 -12.07
C TYR A 343 -30.32 23.45 -13.22
N ILE A 344 -30.81 23.19 -14.45
CA ILE A 344 -29.95 23.04 -15.63
C ILE A 344 -29.20 24.33 -15.94
N GLU A 345 -29.87 25.48 -15.85
CA GLU A 345 -29.24 26.78 -16.10
C GLU A 345 -28.15 27.08 -15.05
N ASN A 346 -28.41 26.80 -13.78
CA ASN A 346 -27.43 26.89 -12.72
C ASN A 346 -26.26 25.93 -12.94
N LEU A 347 -26.53 24.66 -13.31
CA LEU A 347 -25.52 23.65 -13.56
C LEU A 347 -24.63 24.01 -14.76
N ARG A 348 -25.20 24.58 -15.82
CA ARG A 348 -24.42 25.13 -16.96
C ARG A 348 -23.50 26.25 -16.50
N SER A 349 -24.02 27.18 -15.72
CA SER A 349 -23.24 28.30 -15.18
C SER A 349 -22.08 27.81 -14.28
N GLN A 350 -22.35 26.83 -13.41
CA GLN A 350 -21.33 26.20 -12.56
C GLN A 350 -20.28 25.44 -13.38
N THR A 351 -20.71 24.72 -14.42
CA THR A 351 -19.81 24.02 -15.33
C THR A 351 -18.89 24.97 -16.07
N GLU A 352 -19.43 26.09 -16.59
CA GLU A 352 -18.61 27.10 -17.24
C GLU A 352 -17.65 27.80 -16.28
N ALA A 353 -18.08 28.10 -15.06
CA ALA A 353 -17.22 28.70 -14.04
C ALA A 353 -16.08 27.74 -13.65
N ALA A 354 -16.39 26.46 -13.40
CA ALA A 354 -15.41 25.43 -13.10
C ALA A 354 -14.44 25.20 -14.26
N GLN A 355 -14.92 25.27 -15.52
CA GLN A 355 -14.06 25.15 -16.70
C GLN A 355 -13.09 26.33 -16.80
N LYS A 356 -13.54 27.57 -16.56
CA LYS A 356 -12.66 28.75 -16.55
C LYS A 356 -11.63 28.70 -15.43
N GLU A 357 -12.03 28.24 -14.25
CA GLU A 357 -11.10 28.08 -13.12
C GLU A 357 -10.06 27.00 -13.43
N MET A 358 -10.48 25.84 -13.93
CA MET A 358 -9.61 24.75 -14.37
C MET A 358 -8.60 25.24 -15.41
N GLN A 359 -9.07 25.99 -16.44
CA GLN A 359 -8.22 26.57 -17.46
C GLN A 359 -7.19 27.53 -16.85
N SER A 360 -7.61 28.43 -15.96
CA SER A 360 -6.72 29.37 -15.28
C SER A 360 -5.66 28.67 -14.44
N CYS A 361 -6.03 27.58 -13.73
CA CYS A 361 -5.10 26.77 -12.96
C CYS A 361 -4.09 26.06 -13.87
N ALA A 362 -4.56 25.48 -14.99
CA ALA A 362 -3.71 24.82 -15.97
C ALA A 362 -2.68 25.79 -16.59
N GLU A 363 -3.09 26.99 -16.97
CA GLU A 363 -2.19 28.00 -17.52
C GLU A 363 -1.13 28.48 -16.52
N LYS A 364 -1.52 28.66 -15.24
CA LYS A 364 -0.57 29.03 -14.18
C LYS A 364 0.45 27.93 -13.96
N LEU A 365 0.01 26.68 -13.89
CA LEU A 365 0.89 25.52 -13.74
C LEU A 365 1.84 25.39 -14.93
N SER A 366 1.34 25.52 -16.16
CA SER A 366 2.13 25.47 -17.39
C SER A 366 3.21 26.57 -17.43
N LYS A 367 2.90 27.80 -17.01
CA LYS A 367 3.91 28.88 -16.93
C LYS A 367 5.03 28.56 -15.96
N ILE A 368 4.72 27.97 -14.79
CA ILE A 368 5.72 27.55 -13.80
C ILE A 368 6.60 26.46 -14.40
N ARG A 369 6.00 25.42 -14.99
CA ARG A 369 6.72 24.30 -15.60
C ARG A 369 7.65 24.76 -16.74
N LYS A 370 7.16 25.61 -17.64
CA LYS A 370 7.98 26.16 -18.74
C LYS A 370 9.17 26.95 -18.24
N LYS A 371 8.99 27.74 -17.16
CA LYS A 371 10.09 28.45 -16.52
C LYS A 371 11.09 27.49 -15.86
N ALA A 372 10.60 26.51 -15.14
CA ALA A 372 11.43 25.50 -14.47
C ALA A 372 12.19 24.63 -15.50
N ALA A 373 11.58 24.30 -16.64
CA ALA A 373 12.19 23.52 -17.71
C ALA A 373 13.47 24.14 -18.25
N ILE A 374 13.50 25.47 -18.38
CA ILE A 374 14.70 26.21 -18.85
C ILE A 374 15.88 26.02 -17.87
N SER A 375 15.61 26.17 -16.58
CA SER A 375 16.66 25.97 -15.55
C SER A 375 17.06 24.50 -15.46
N PHE A 376 16.09 23.60 -15.46
CA PHE A 376 16.32 22.15 -15.37
C PHE A 376 17.18 21.63 -16.53
N THR A 377 16.82 21.97 -17.77
CA THR A 377 17.60 21.55 -18.95
C THR A 377 18.97 22.16 -18.97
N LYS A 378 19.14 23.39 -18.47
CA LYS A 378 20.47 24.04 -18.35
C LYS A 378 21.37 23.31 -17.34
N GLU A 379 20.84 22.92 -16.18
CA GLU A 379 21.60 22.19 -15.16
C GLU A 379 21.96 20.78 -15.62
N ILE A 380 21.01 20.08 -16.27
CA ILE A 380 21.30 18.76 -16.87
C ILE A 380 22.40 18.90 -17.95
N LYS A 381 22.29 19.91 -18.83
CA LYS A 381 23.28 20.15 -19.86
C LYS A 381 24.68 20.32 -19.27
N ALA A 382 24.85 21.14 -18.25
CA ALA A 382 26.11 21.29 -17.55
C ALA A 382 26.62 19.95 -16.97
N GLY A 383 25.74 19.15 -16.39
CA GLY A 383 26.07 17.80 -15.92
C GLY A 383 26.52 16.86 -17.05
N LEU A 384 25.93 16.97 -18.24
CA LEU A 384 26.31 16.18 -19.42
C LEU A 384 27.65 16.60 -20.00
N GLU A 385 27.94 17.89 -20.03
CA GLU A 385 29.26 18.42 -20.44
C GLU A 385 30.37 17.85 -19.54
N ASP A 386 30.15 17.79 -18.22
CA ASP A 386 31.05 17.11 -17.28
C ASP A 386 31.23 15.62 -17.61
N LEU A 387 30.20 14.95 -18.12
CA LEU A 387 30.21 13.54 -18.51
C LEU A 387 30.73 13.30 -19.94
N ASN A 388 31.49 14.30 -20.48
CA ASN A 388 32.18 14.25 -21.79
C ASN A 388 31.24 14.22 -23.01
N PHE A 389 30.08 14.88 -22.91
CA PHE A 389 29.27 15.24 -24.07
C PHE A 389 29.77 16.60 -24.60
N LEU A 390 30.56 16.61 -25.69
CA LEU A 390 31.32 17.78 -26.11
C LEU A 390 30.49 18.94 -26.66
N ASP A 391 29.31 18.69 -27.21
CA ASP A 391 28.43 19.73 -27.77
C ASP A 391 26.96 19.27 -27.65
N VAL A 392 26.51 19.09 -26.40
CA VAL A 392 25.16 18.64 -26.16
C VAL A 392 24.16 19.80 -26.23
N GLN A 393 23.09 19.61 -26.99
CA GLN A 393 21.91 20.47 -26.93
C GLN A 393 20.78 19.70 -26.27
N LEU A 394 20.23 20.25 -25.21
CA LEU A 394 19.09 19.63 -24.46
C LEU A 394 18.00 20.67 -24.25
N GLU A 395 16.81 20.35 -24.66
CA GLU A 395 15.63 21.18 -24.45
C GLU A 395 14.44 20.33 -24.06
N MET A 396 13.49 20.92 -23.36
CA MET A 396 12.19 20.31 -23.09
C MET A 396 11.13 21.04 -23.92
N ARG A 397 10.47 20.32 -24.84
CA ARG A 397 9.41 20.86 -25.67
C ARG A 397 8.06 20.51 -25.05
N PHE A 398 7.20 21.53 -24.96
CA PHE A 398 5.81 21.39 -24.54
C PHE A 398 4.94 21.24 -25.77
N LEU A 399 4.26 20.10 -25.87
CA LEU A 399 3.36 19.79 -27.00
C LEU A 399 1.98 20.38 -26.73
N GLN A 400 1.33 20.92 -27.77
CA GLN A 400 0.10 21.71 -27.62
C GLN A 400 -1.21 20.88 -27.57
N GLU A 401 -1.13 19.58 -27.76
CA GLU A 401 -2.33 18.73 -27.94
C GLU A 401 -2.75 17.94 -26.67
N ALA A 402 -2.21 18.23 -25.53
CA ALA A 402 -2.56 17.51 -24.32
C ALA A 402 -4.01 17.82 -23.89
N LYS A 403 -4.84 16.79 -23.81
CA LYS A 403 -6.15 16.90 -23.15
C LYS A 403 -5.95 17.29 -21.70
N MET A 404 -6.73 18.24 -21.21
CA MET A 404 -6.71 18.61 -19.80
C MET A 404 -6.98 17.39 -18.92
N SER A 405 -6.20 17.29 -17.85
CA SER A 405 -6.29 16.24 -16.85
C SER A 405 -6.09 16.83 -15.45
N ALA A 406 -6.24 16.00 -14.41
CA ALA A 406 -5.92 16.40 -13.04
C ALA A 406 -4.45 16.88 -12.86
N LEU A 407 -3.56 16.51 -13.79
CA LEU A 407 -2.14 16.91 -13.82
C LEU A 407 -1.89 18.19 -14.64
N GLY A 408 -2.92 18.79 -15.23
CA GLY A 408 -2.84 19.99 -16.06
C GLY A 408 -3.01 19.71 -17.56
N MET A 409 -2.48 20.62 -18.38
CA MET A 409 -2.60 20.60 -19.84
C MET A 409 -1.26 20.33 -20.55
N ASP A 410 -0.17 20.16 -19.80
CA ASP A 410 1.15 20.03 -20.37
C ASP A 410 1.42 18.57 -20.76
N ASP A 411 1.86 18.38 -21.99
CA ASP A 411 2.57 17.19 -22.46
C ASP A 411 3.97 17.66 -22.86
N ALA A 412 5.01 17.12 -22.21
CA ALA A 412 6.38 17.60 -22.38
C ALA A 412 7.33 16.46 -22.67
N GLU A 413 8.29 16.73 -23.56
CA GLU A 413 9.26 15.73 -24.00
C GLU A 413 10.67 16.32 -24.08
N PHE A 414 11.67 15.56 -23.62
CA PHE A 414 13.07 15.90 -23.81
C PHE A 414 13.51 15.69 -25.26
N PHE A 415 14.12 16.71 -25.82
CA PHE A 415 14.81 16.68 -27.10
C PHE A 415 16.29 16.89 -26.88
N ILE A 416 17.09 16.04 -27.49
CA ILE A 416 18.56 16.07 -27.34
C ILE A 416 19.27 15.95 -28.68
N SER A 417 20.40 16.63 -28.81
CA SER A 417 21.44 16.33 -29.77
C SER A 417 22.74 16.13 -29.03
N VAL A 418 23.44 15.05 -29.33
CA VAL A 418 24.75 14.71 -28.75
C VAL A 418 25.89 14.92 -29.74
N ASN A 419 25.57 15.26 -31.01
CA ASN A 419 26.51 15.49 -32.07
C ASN A 419 26.50 16.97 -32.52
N PRO A 420 27.66 17.58 -32.73
CA PRO A 420 27.73 18.94 -33.26
C PRO A 420 27.01 19.09 -34.61
N GLY A 421 26.17 20.12 -34.73
CA GLY A 421 25.49 20.45 -35.98
C GLY A 421 24.21 19.65 -36.29
N GLU A 422 23.85 18.66 -35.49
CA GLU A 422 22.54 17.98 -35.61
C GLU A 422 21.44 18.69 -34.82
N PRO A 423 20.22 18.81 -35.37
CA PRO A 423 19.12 19.36 -34.63
C PRO A 423 18.68 18.42 -33.51
N PRO A 424 18.20 18.94 -32.35
CA PRO A 424 17.66 18.11 -31.27
C PRO A 424 16.49 17.27 -31.73
N LYS A 425 16.53 15.96 -31.42
CA LYS A 425 15.51 14.94 -31.70
C LYS A 425 14.95 14.40 -30.39
N PRO A 426 13.74 13.78 -30.41
CA PRO A 426 13.21 13.11 -29.21
C PRO A 426 14.22 12.15 -28.59
N LEU A 427 14.38 12.22 -27.29
CA LEU A 427 15.36 11.42 -26.55
C LEU A 427 15.25 9.91 -26.85
N GLY A 428 14.03 9.42 -27.03
CA GLY A 428 13.75 8.01 -27.30
C GLY A 428 14.26 7.45 -28.63
N THR A 429 14.71 8.31 -29.56
CA THR A 429 15.04 7.89 -30.93
C THR A 429 16.52 7.98 -31.29
N THR A 430 17.35 8.58 -30.44
CA THR A 430 18.65 9.11 -30.90
C THR A 430 19.86 8.63 -30.09
N VAL A 431 19.66 8.02 -28.91
CA VAL A 431 20.73 7.83 -27.90
C VAL A 431 21.06 6.35 -27.72
N SER A 432 22.36 6.01 -27.61
CA SER A 432 22.80 4.65 -27.27
C SER A 432 22.56 4.33 -25.77
N GLY A 433 22.56 3.05 -25.39
CA GLY A 433 22.33 2.63 -24.00
C GLY A 433 23.29 3.29 -22.99
N GLY A 434 24.58 3.34 -23.29
CA GLY A 434 25.57 3.98 -22.42
C GLY A 434 25.44 5.52 -22.33
N GLU A 435 24.99 6.17 -23.40
CA GLU A 435 24.67 7.61 -23.37
C GLU A 435 23.42 7.85 -22.52
N LEU A 436 22.42 6.99 -22.65
CA LEU A 436 21.18 7.08 -21.88
C LEU A 436 21.42 6.92 -20.38
N SER A 437 22.31 6.00 -19.96
CA SER A 437 22.75 5.87 -18.56
C SER A 437 23.38 7.16 -18.03
N ARG A 438 24.24 7.80 -18.83
CA ARG A 438 24.88 9.08 -18.43
C ARG A 438 23.88 10.24 -18.38
N ILE A 439 22.93 10.29 -19.30
CA ILE A 439 21.83 11.29 -19.27
C ILE A 439 21.00 11.09 -18.00
N LEU A 440 20.64 9.85 -17.68
CA LEU A 440 19.91 9.54 -16.45
C LEU A 440 20.71 9.92 -15.20
N LEU A 441 22.03 9.65 -15.18
CA LEU A 441 22.90 10.07 -14.09
C LEU A 441 22.92 11.59 -13.92
N ALA A 442 23.04 12.34 -15.02
CA ALA A 442 22.99 13.80 -14.97
C ALA A 442 21.65 14.31 -14.42
N ILE A 443 20.53 13.75 -14.87
CA ILE A 443 19.19 14.05 -14.34
C ILE A 443 19.14 13.75 -12.84
N LYS A 444 19.55 12.56 -12.41
CA LYS A 444 19.52 12.14 -10.99
C LYS A 444 20.44 12.98 -10.12
N THR A 445 21.57 13.42 -10.64
CA THR A 445 22.45 14.36 -9.91
C THR A 445 21.76 15.69 -9.65
N VAL A 446 21.06 16.25 -10.65
CA VAL A 446 20.28 17.49 -10.51
C VAL A 446 19.09 17.32 -9.57
N LEU A 447 18.48 16.13 -9.54
CA LEU A 447 17.34 15.81 -8.68
C LEU A 447 17.73 15.30 -7.30
N ALA A 448 19.03 15.12 -7.02
CA ALA A 448 19.49 14.48 -5.77
C ALA A 448 18.97 15.16 -4.49
N ASP A 449 18.72 16.46 -4.49
CA ASP A 449 18.14 17.21 -3.37
C ASP A 449 16.60 17.25 -3.37
N LYS A 450 15.96 16.80 -4.42
CA LYS A 450 14.52 17.00 -4.67
C LYS A 450 13.69 15.72 -4.57
N GLU A 451 14.32 14.60 -4.83
CA GLU A 451 13.66 13.28 -4.68
C GLU A 451 13.69 12.84 -3.22
N ASP A 452 12.72 12.03 -2.81
CA ASP A 452 12.59 11.55 -1.43
C ASP A 452 13.07 10.10 -1.25
N THR A 453 13.31 9.36 -2.36
CA THR A 453 13.75 7.96 -2.32
C THR A 453 15.13 7.81 -1.68
N PRO A 454 15.27 7.07 -0.57
CA PRO A 454 16.51 7.06 0.21
C PRO A 454 17.65 6.23 -0.40
N THR A 455 17.34 5.25 -1.27
CA THR A 455 18.34 4.34 -1.85
C THR A 455 18.24 4.30 -3.37
N LEU A 456 19.37 4.46 -4.05
CA LEU A 456 19.49 4.35 -5.50
C LEU A 456 20.45 3.22 -5.86
N ILE A 457 20.07 2.37 -6.80
CA ILE A 457 20.94 1.32 -7.36
C ILE A 457 21.25 1.65 -8.81
N PHE A 458 22.52 1.66 -9.19
CA PHE A 458 22.99 1.85 -10.56
C PHE A 458 23.67 0.59 -11.07
N ASP A 459 23.19 0.06 -12.19
CA ASP A 459 23.85 -1.01 -12.93
C ASP A 459 24.26 -0.52 -14.33
N GLU A 460 25.36 -1.08 -14.85
CA GLU A 460 25.88 -0.81 -16.19
C GLU A 460 26.12 0.69 -16.51
N ILE A 461 26.27 1.54 -15.49
CA ILE A 461 26.53 2.97 -15.68
C ILE A 461 27.91 3.23 -16.34
N ASP A 462 28.76 2.24 -16.27
CA ASP A 462 30.11 2.19 -16.83
C ASP A 462 30.17 1.60 -18.26
N SER A 463 29.03 1.30 -18.87
CA SER A 463 28.94 0.76 -20.22
C SER A 463 29.41 1.80 -21.25
N GLY A 464 30.43 1.44 -22.04
CA GLY A 464 30.98 2.28 -23.12
C GLY A 464 31.76 3.52 -22.67
N ILE A 465 32.21 3.58 -21.41
CA ILE A 465 33.05 4.65 -20.90
C ILE A 465 34.40 4.13 -20.38
N SER A 466 35.39 5.00 -20.33
CA SER A 466 36.70 4.70 -19.77
C SER A 466 37.45 6.00 -19.36
N GLY A 467 38.53 5.84 -18.64
CA GLY A 467 39.47 6.95 -18.33
C GLY A 467 38.77 8.13 -17.62
N ILE A 468 38.91 9.32 -18.24
CA ILE A 468 38.43 10.59 -17.65
C ILE A 468 36.91 10.57 -17.42
N THR A 469 36.14 10.04 -18.36
CA THR A 469 34.68 9.98 -18.23
C THR A 469 34.24 9.10 -17.04
N ALA A 470 34.95 7.99 -16.79
CA ALA A 470 34.66 7.15 -15.62
C ALA A 470 34.95 7.88 -14.29
N GLY A 471 36.03 8.72 -14.26
CA GLY A 471 36.27 9.58 -13.10
C GLY A 471 35.13 10.60 -12.85
N LYS A 472 34.62 11.20 -13.92
CA LYS A 472 33.49 12.13 -13.82
C LYS A 472 32.18 11.46 -13.39
N VAL A 473 31.92 10.23 -13.85
CA VAL A 473 30.79 9.40 -13.35
C VAL A 473 30.97 9.15 -11.86
N ALA A 474 32.17 8.79 -11.40
CA ALA A 474 32.46 8.57 -9.99
C ALA A 474 32.19 9.83 -9.14
N GLU A 475 32.62 11.01 -9.59
CA GLU A 475 32.31 12.28 -8.92
C GLU A 475 30.79 12.51 -8.78
N LYS A 476 30.03 12.29 -9.84
CA LYS A 476 28.55 12.44 -9.79
C LYS A 476 27.88 11.44 -8.86
N LEU A 477 28.33 10.18 -8.87
CA LEU A 477 27.82 9.15 -7.92
C LEU A 477 28.15 9.52 -6.48
N HIS A 478 29.34 10.05 -6.22
CA HIS A 478 29.75 10.51 -4.89
C HIS A 478 28.89 11.69 -4.42
N ILE A 479 28.62 12.69 -5.27
CA ILE A 479 27.71 13.82 -4.95
C ILE A 479 26.32 13.31 -4.55
N ILE A 480 25.78 12.34 -5.28
CA ILE A 480 24.49 11.72 -4.91
C ILE A 480 24.64 10.96 -3.58
N GLY A 481 25.76 10.23 -3.42
CA GLY A 481 26.09 9.45 -2.23
C GLY A 481 26.14 10.27 -0.93
N GLN A 482 26.58 11.54 -1.00
CA GLN A 482 26.58 12.44 0.15
C GLN A 482 25.18 12.73 0.73
N LYS A 483 24.14 12.54 -0.07
CA LYS A 483 22.75 12.89 0.28
C LYS A 483 21.86 11.67 0.46
N ARG A 484 22.21 10.58 -0.22
CA ARG A 484 21.44 9.34 -0.28
C ARG A 484 22.38 8.15 -0.33
N GLN A 485 21.84 7.00 -0.01
CA GLN A 485 22.56 5.76 -0.24
C GLN A 485 22.58 5.44 -1.75
N VAL A 486 23.77 5.24 -2.29
CA VAL A 486 23.97 4.78 -3.66
C VAL A 486 24.63 3.41 -3.62
N ILE A 487 24.06 2.46 -4.36
CA ILE A 487 24.67 1.14 -4.59
C ILE A 487 24.99 1.08 -6.08
N CYS A 488 26.25 0.93 -6.45
CA CYS A 488 26.67 0.88 -7.85
C CYS A 488 27.47 -0.38 -8.14
N ILE A 489 27.11 -1.07 -9.22
CA ILE A 489 27.84 -2.23 -9.72
C ILE A 489 28.73 -1.75 -10.87
N THR A 490 30.04 -2.00 -10.76
CA THR A 490 31.00 -1.57 -11.77
C THR A 490 32.14 -2.56 -12.00
N HIS A 491 32.79 -2.44 -13.14
CA HIS A 491 34.05 -3.09 -13.45
C HIS A 491 35.19 -2.08 -13.66
N LEU A 492 34.89 -0.77 -13.54
CA LEU A 492 35.88 0.29 -13.74
C LEU A 492 36.54 0.69 -12.43
N PRO A 493 37.90 0.66 -12.35
CA PRO A 493 38.63 1.02 -11.14
C PRO A 493 38.44 2.48 -10.74
N GLN A 494 38.17 3.40 -11.69
CA GLN A 494 37.93 4.82 -11.41
C GLN A 494 36.66 5.03 -10.57
N ILE A 495 35.60 4.26 -10.86
CA ILE A 495 34.37 4.34 -10.11
C ILE A 495 34.54 3.60 -8.78
N ALA A 496 35.18 2.44 -8.78
CA ALA A 496 35.43 1.66 -7.59
C ALA A 496 36.31 2.38 -6.55
N ALA A 497 37.22 3.23 -6.99
CA ALA A 497 38.07 4.03 -6.11
C ALA A 497 37.29 5.05 -5.26
N ALA A 498 36.16 5.55 -5.75
CA ALA A 498 35.30 6.52 -5.05
C ALA A 498 34.36 5.92 -3.99
N ALA A 499 34.46 4.62 -3.76
CA ALA A 499 33.59 3.90 -2.81
C ALA A 499 33.81 4.37 -1.35
N ASP A 500 32.72 4.69 -0.66
CA ASP A 500 32.68 4.79 0.81
C ASP A 500 32.70 3.38 1.43
N ALA A 501 31.98 2.44 0.83
CA ALA A 501 32.01 1.02 1.16
C ALA A 501 32.23 0.18 -0.12
N HIS A 502 33.23 -0.72 -0.09
CA HIS A 502 33.61 -1.52 -1.26
C HIS A 502 33.35 -3.00 -0.98
N TYR A 503 32.65 -3.68 -1.89
CA TYR A 503 32.30 -5.09 -1.79
C TYR A 503 32.80 -5.86 -3.00
N LEU A 504 33.29 -7.07 -2.78
CA LEU A 504 33.72 -8.01 -3.83
C LEU A 504 32.70 -9.12 -3.99
N ILE A 505 32.17 -9.25 -5.21
CA ILE A 505 31.35 -10.38 -5.63
C ILE A 505 32.28 -11.44 -6.21
N GLN A 506 32.35 -12.59 -5.57
CA GLN A 506 33.24 -13.68 -5.98
C GLN A 506 32.47 -14.99 -6.08
N LYS A 507 32.80 -15.78 -7.13
CA LYS A 507 32.42 -17.18 -7.23
C LYS A 507 33.41 -18.06 -6.47
N GLN A 508 32.88 -18.87 -5.60
CA GLN A 508 33.61 -19.95 -4.97
C GLN A 508 33.13 -21.25 -5.60
N THR A 509 34.03 -21.94 -6.28
CA THR A 509 33.73 -23.24 -6.90
C THR A 509 34.37 -24.34 -6.08
N ASP A 510 33.54 -25.21 -5.54
CA ASP A 510 33.97 -26.48 -4.96
C ASP A 510 33.80 -27.56 -6.02
N GLN A 511 34.37 -28.76 -5.82
CA GLN A 511 34.41 -29.86 -6.83
C GLN A 511 33.04 -30.21 -7.44
N THR A 512 31.94 -29.85 -6.77
CA THR A 512 30.57 -30.22 -7.16
C THR A 512 29.61 -29.08 -7.30
N THR A 513 29.90 -27.88 -6.74
CA THR A 513 28.96 -26.74 -6.72
C THR A 513 29.70 -25.41 -6.86
N THR A 514 29.06 -24.48 -7.56
CA THR A 514 29.50 -23.08 -7.60
C THR A 514 28.56 -22.23 -6.72
N LYS A 515 29.14 -21.44 -5.82
CA LYS A 515 28.41 -20.51 -4.96
C LYS A 515 28.91 -19.09 -5.19
N THR A 516 27.99 -18.12 -5.21
CA THR A 516 28.34 -16.69 -5.25
C THR A 516 28.27 -16.13 -3.84
N GLY A 517 29.30 -15.39 -3.44
CA GLY A 517 29.35 -14.65 -2.18
C GLY A 517 29.64 -13.18 -2.41
N ILE A 518 29.27 -12.33 -1.45
CA ILE A 518 29.60 -10.88 -1.41
C ILE A 518 30.39 -10.64 -0.12
N PHE A 519 31.54 -10.01 -0.26
CA PHE A 519 32.46 -9.79 0.85
C PHE A 519 32.78 -8.29 0.96
N PRO A 520 32.62 -7.68 2.13
CA PRO A 520 33.10 -6.32 2.36
C PRO A 520 34.62 -6.32 2.31
N LEU A 521 35.17 -5.31 1.67
CA LEU A 521 36.62 -5.12 1.56
C LEU A 521 37.06 -4.04 2.54
N ASP A 522 38.07 -4.33 3.34
CA ASP A 522 38.80 -3.29 4.08
C ASP A 522 39.65 -2.43 3.12
N GLU A 523 40.36 -1.44 3.65
CA GLU A 523 41.06 -0.47 2.84
C GLU A 523 42.17 -1.11 2.00
N ASP A 524 42.93 -2.06 2.55
CA ASP A 524 43.98 -2.77 1.87
C ASP A 524 43.46 -3.75 0.81
N ALA A 525 42.42 -4.50 1.15
CA ALA A 525 41.75 -5.40 0.20
C ALA A 525 41.09 -4.62 -0.96
N SER A 526 40.51 -3.46 -0.67
CA SER A 526 39.96 -2.56 -1.68
C SER A 526 41.03 -2.07 -2.66
N VAL A 527 42.22 -1.66 -2.16
CA VAL A 527 43.37 -1.30 -3.03
C VAL A 527 43.84 -2.51 -3.84
N GLY A 528 43.85 -3.71 -3.24
CA GLY A 528 44.19 -4.94 -3.96
C GLY A 528 43.20 -5.23 -5.12
N GLU A 529 41.92 -5.05 -4.90
CA GLU A 529 40.88 -5.23 -5.93
C GLU A 529 41.00 -4.16 -7.02
N LEU A 530 41.27 -2.88 -6.67
CA LEU A 530 41.56 -1.82 -7.64
C LEU A 530 42.77 -2.15 -8.50
N ALA A 531 43.84 -2.68 -7.90
CA ALA A 531 45.03 -3.13 -8.62
C ALA A 531 44.69 -4.31 -9.57
N ARG A 532 43.84 -5.24 -9.16
CA ARG A 532 43.34 -6.34 -10.01
C ARG A 532 42.52 -5.78 -11.21
N LEU A 533 41.66 -4.80 -10.98
CA LEU A 533 40.89 -4.14 -12.06
C LEU A 533 41.76 -3.38 -13.04
N LEU A 534 42.85 -2.80 -12.58
CA LEU A 534 43.83 -2.07 -13.41
C LEU A 534 44.75 -2.98 -14.21
N GLY A 535 45.29 -4.01 -13.57
CA GLY A 535 46.35 -4.85 -14.11
C GLY A 535 45.93 -6.24 -14.55
N GLY A 536 44.70 -6.65 -14.32
CA GLY A 536 44.21 -8.01 -14.57
C GLY A 536 44.90 -9.05 -13.66
N ALA A 537 45.29 -10.17 -14.22
CA ALA A 537 45.86 -11.31 -13.45
C ALA A 537 47.25 -11.08 -12.87
N GLN A 538 47.98 -10.06 -13.36
CA GLN A 538 49.36 -9.76 -12.89
C GLN A 538 49.43 -8.41 -12.20
N VAL A 539 49.35 -8.42 -10.87
CA VAL A 539 49.46 -7.21 -10.06
C VAL A 539 50.94 -6.95 -9.77
N THR A 540 51.53 -5.91 -10.40
CA THR A 540 52.87 -5.44 -10.11
C THR A 540 52.86 -4.35 -9.03
N LYS A 541 54.04 -4.05 -8.43
CA LYS A 541 54.16 -3.00 -7.43
C LYS A 541 53.68 -1.64 -7.97
N ASN A 542 54.01 -1.30 -9.22
CA ASN A 542 53.59 -0.04 -9.84
C ASN A 542 52.05 0.05 -10.00
N ILE A 543 51.41 -1.05 -10.33
CA ILE A 543 49.94 -1.11 -10.42
C ILE A 543 49.31 -0.90 -9.03
N LEU A 544 49.90 -1.49 -7.99
CA LEU A 544 49.42 -1.30 -6.62
C LEU A 544 49.57 0.15 -6.15
N ASP A 545 50.72 0.77 -6.47
CA ASP A 545 50.98 2.19 -6.15
C ASP A 545 49.98 3.09 -6.90
N SER A 546 49.72 2.82 -8.19
CA SER A 546 48.69 3.54 -8.97
C SER A 546 47.28 3.37 -8.41
N ALA A 547 46.93 2.18 -7.93
CA ALA A 547 45.64 1.92 -7.28
C ALA A 547 45.48 2.72 -5.97
N LYS A 548 46.54 2.82 -5.16
CA LYS A 548 46.59 3.66 -3.95
C LYS A 548 46.37 5.12 -4.28
N GLU A 549 47.17 5.64 -5.25
CA GLU A 549 47.06 7.03 -5.69
C GLU A 549 45.67 7.35 -6.20
N MET A 550 45.05 6.47 -7.00
CA MET A 550 43.69 6.61 -7.50
C MET A 550 42.66 6.70 -6.35
N LYS A 551 42.80 5.85 -5.33
CA LYS A 551 41.92 5.87 -4.16
C LYS A 551 42.10 7.13 -3.31
N GLU A 552 43.34 7.61 -3.15
CA GLU A 552 43.61 8.86 -2.45
C GLU A 552 43.05 10.08 -3.19
N MET A 553 43.18 10.10 -4.53
CA MET A 553 42.59 11.15 -5.36
C MET A 553 41.07 11.19 -5.25
N ALA A 554 40.42 10.04 -5.29
CA ALA A 554 38.99 9.95 -5.16
C ALA A 554 38.44 10.42 -3.79
N LYS A 555 39.22 10.27 -2.71
CA LYS A 555 38.86 10.79 -1.37
C LYS A 555 38.94 12.32 -1.26
N ARG A 556 39.58 13.01 -2.21
CA ARG A 556 39.76 14.49 -2.20
C ARG A 556 38.65 15.24 -2.95
N VAL A 557 37.80 14.52 -3.65
CA VAL A 557 36.64 15.01 -4.40
C VAL A 557 35.41 14.93 -3.49
#